data_5fbfc8e65f31d63f5837768b15ffab66
#
_entry.id   5fbfc8e65f31d63f5837768b15ffab66
#
_cell.length_a   1.000
_cell.length_b   1.000
_cell.length_c   1.000
_cell.angle_alpha   90.00
_cell.angle_beta   90.00
_cell.angle_gamma   90.00
#
_symmetry.space_group_name_H-M   'P 1'
#
loop_
_entity.id
_entity.type
_entity.pdbx_description
1 polymer ?
#
loop_
_entity_poly.entity_id
_entity_poly.type
_entity_poly.pdbx_seq_one_letter_code
_entity_poly.pdbx_strand_id
1 'polypeptide(L)'
;MAAGSRFISEWWLQRISAVVIALYAILVIALLFINGTPNYAQWQTLFAHTGFKLVTLLAVIATAYHGLVGALHVWPDYVKSRAVLSVLNAYTWIAAVAVVLWTAYILFALGSAAMK
;
A
#
# COMPACT_ATOMS: atom_id res chain seq x y z
N MET A 1 -21.45 4.26 -20.25
CA MET A 1 -20.31 4.72 -20.98
C MET A 1 -19.11 4.97 -20.07
N ALA A 2 -18.69 6.25 -19.88
CA ALA A 2 -17.53 6.52 -19.05
C ALA A 2 -17.70 6.04 -17.60
N ALA A 3 -18.90 6.20 -17.03
CA ALA A 3 -19.18 5.74 -15.66
C ALA A 3 -19.11 4.22 -15.54
N GLY A 4 -19.64 3.50 -16.52
CA GLY A 4 -19.60 2.05 -16.52
C GLY A 4 -18.19 1.51 -16.70
N SER A 5 -17.40 2.12 -17.60
CA SER A 5 -16.00 1.77 -17.81
C SER A 5 -15.17 2.00 -16.57
N ARG A 6 -15.40 3.14 -15.89
CA ARG A 6 -14.71 3.49 -14.66
C ARG A 6 -15.03 2.48 -13.54
N PHE A 7 -16.30 2.11 -13.41
CA PHE A 7 -16.72 1.14 -12.42
C PHE A 7 -16.03 -0.21 -12.61
N ILE A 8 -15.97 -0.69 -13.86
CA ILE A 8 -15.30 -1.95 -14.19
C ILE A 8 -13.80 -1.87 -13.88
N SER A 9 -13.15 -0.74 -14.24
CA SER A 9 -11.74 -0.54 -13.94
C SER A 9 -11.46 -0.57 -12.44
N GLU A 10 -12.27 0.12 -11.65
CA GLU A 10 -12.12 0.15 -10.19
C GLU A 10 -12.32 -1.24 -9.60
N TRP A 11 -13.30 -1.99 -10.13
CA TRP A 11 -13.58 -3.34 -9.67
C TRP A 11 -12.37 -4.26 -9.88
N TRP A 12 -11.78 -4.22 -11.09
CA TRP A 12 -10.60 -5.03 -11.41
C TRP A 12 -9.40 -4.62 -10.57
N LEU A 13 -9.14 -3.31 -10.47
CA LEU A 13 -8.00 -2.81 -9.71
C LEU A 13 -8.13 -3.14 -8.22
N GLN A 14 -9.34 -3.12 -7.68
CA GLN A 14 -9.59 -3.49 -6.30
C GLN A 14 -9.27 -4.98 -6.08
N ARG A 15 -9.66 -5.84 -7.03
CA ARG A 15 -9.35 -7.27 -6.96
C ARG A 15 -7.86 -7.53 -7.11
N ILE A 16 -7.23 -6.88 -8.08
CA ILE A 16 -5.79 -7.04 -8.32
C ILE A 16 -5.00 -6.57 -7.10
N SER A 17 -5.37 -5.43 -6.52
CA SER A 17 -4.68 -4.94 -5.33
C SER A 17 -4.80 -5.91 -4.16
N ALA A 18 -5.98 -6.51 -3.98
CA ALA A 18 -6.17 -7.52 -2.93
C ALA A 18 -5.27 -8.73 -3.13
N VAL A 19 -5.13 -9.18 -4.38
CA VAL A 19 -4.25 -10.32 -4.69
C VAL A 19 -2.79 -9.96 -4.42
N VAL A 20 -2.35 -8.77 -4.81
CA VAL A 20 -0.97 -8.31 -4.55
C VAL A 20 -0.70 -8.29 -3.05
N ILE A 21 -1.63 -7.73 -2.26
CA ILE A 21 -1.50 -7.67 -0.81
C ILE A 21 -1.38 -9.09 -0.23
N ALA A 22 -2.24 -10.00 -0.68
CA ALA A 22 -2.24 -11.38 -0.19
C ALA A 22 -0.94 -12.10 -0.54
N LEU A 23 -0.45 -11.93 -1.77
CA LEU A 23 0.80 -12.56 -2.19
C LEU A 23 1.99 -12.03 -1.41
N TYR A 24 2.04 -10.73 -1.14
CA TYR A 24 3.11 -10.16 -0.34
C TYR A 24 3.04 -10.68 1.10
N ALA A 25 1.85 -10.76 1.69
CA ALA A 25 1.69 -11.30 3.04
C ALA A 25 2.17 -12.73 3.11
N ILE A 26 1.82 -13.55 2.11
CA ILE A 26 2.26 -14.94 2.04
C ILE A 26 3.79 -15.00 1.93
N LEU A 27 4.38 -14.15 1.09
CA LEU A 27 5.84 -14.09 0.94
C LEU A 27 6.53 -13.80 2.28
N VAL A 28 6.06 -12.76 2.99
CA VAL A 28 6.66 -12.37 4.27
C VAL A 28 6.49 -13.48 5.30
N ILE A 29 5.30 -14.05 5.39
CA ILE A 29 5.03 -15.14 6.32
C ILE A 29 5.92 -16.34 6.02
N ALA A 30 6.08 -16.70 4.74
CA ALA A 30 6.94 -17.81 4.34
C ALA A 30 8.40 -17.55 4.73
N LEU A 31 8.88 -16.33 4.53
CA LEU A 31 10.24 -15.97 4.93
C LEU A 31 10.45 -16.11 6.44
N LEU A 32 9.45 -15.71 7.22
CA LEU A 32 9.50 -15.83 8.68
C LEU A 32 9.50 -17.30 9.12
N PHE A 33 8.71 -18.15 8.46
CA PHE A 33 8.68 -19.58 8.79
C PHE A 33 9.97 -20.30 8.41
N ILE A 34 10.58 -19.91 7.28
CA ILE A 34 11.80 -20.57 6.80
C ILE A 34 13.02 -20.13 7.60
N ASN A 35 13.13 -18.83 7.88
CA ASN A 35 14.35 -18.25 8.47
C ASN A 35 14.22 -17.87 9.94
N GLY A 36 13.02 -18.01 10.53
CA GLY A 36 12.75 -17.53 11.87
C GLY A 36 12.60 -16.02 11.92
N THR A 37 12.44 -15.48 13.12
CA THR A 37 12.29 -14.03 13.31
C THR A 37 13.62 -13.34 13.08
N PRO A 38 13.72 -12.42 12.10
CA PRO A 38 14.99 -11.74 11.81
C PRO A 38 15.35 -10.75 12.91
N ASN A 39 16.66 -10.60 13.15
CA ASN A 39 17.15 -9.51 13.95
C ASN A 39 17.30 -8.25 13.07
N TYR A 40 17.72 -7.15 13.65
CA TYR A 40 17.83 -5.87 12.92
C TYR A 40 18.75 -5.97 11.71
N ALA A 41 19.91 -6.63 11.87
CA ALA A 41 20.86 -6.77 10.78
C ALA A 41 20.28 -7.60 9.63
N GLN A 42 19.55 -8.64 9.96
CA GLN A 42 18.90 -9.48 8.95
C GLN A 42 17.79 -8.73 8.21
N TRP A 43 17.01 -7.91 8.91
CA TRP A 43 16.03 -7.04 8.28
C TRP A 43 16.71 -6.06 7.32
N GLN A 44 17.81 -5.43 7.76
CA GLN A 44 18.56 -4.52 6.90
C GLN A 44 19.06 -5.21 5.63
N THR A 45 19.58 -6.42 5.76
CA THR A 45 20.08 -7.19 4.61
C THR A 45 18.94 -7.49 3.63
N LEU A 46 17.79 -7.90 4.15
CA LEU A 46 16.63 -8.20 3.33
C LEU A 46 16.17 -6.97 2.54
N PHE A 47 16.04 -5.82 3.23
CA PHE A 47 15.60 -4.59 2.59
C PHE A 47 16.71 -3.89 1.79
N ALA A 48 17.92 -4.41 1.81
CA ALA A 48 18.98 -3.94 0.93
C ALA A 48 18.81 -4.45 -0.50
N HIS A 49 18.11 -5.56 -0.68
CA HIS A 49 17.84 -6.11 -2.02
C HIS A 49 16.84 -5.24 -2.76
N THR A 50 17.27 -4.74 -3.92
CA THR A 50 16.40 -3.88 -4.75
C THR A 50 15.12 -4.58 -5.13
N GLY A 51 15.18 -5.87 -5.45
CA GLY A 51 13.98 -6.65 -5.76
C GLY A 51 12.97 -6.66 -4.63
N PHE A 52 13.44 -6.86 -3.40
CA PHE A 52 12.55 -6.87 -2.24
C PHE A 52 11.98 -5.48 -1.95
N LYS A 53 12.79 -4.42 -2.14
CA LYS A 53 12.31 -3.05 -2.03
C LYS A 53 11.18 -2.76 -3.01
N LEU A 54 11.36 -3.18 -4.27
CA LEU A 54 10.36 -2.97 -5.31
C LEU A 54 9.07 -3.73 -5.03
N VAL A 55 9.18 -4.97 -4.58
CA VAL A 55 8.01 -5.78 -4.23
C VAL A 55 7.28 -5.17 -3.03
N THR A 56 8.03 -4.70 -2.03
CA THR A 56 7.45 -4.04 -0.86
C THR A 56 6.74 -2.75 -1.25
N LEU A 57 7.36 -1.94 -2.11
CA LEU A 57 6.75 -0.71 -2.57
C LEU A 57 5.45 -1.00 -3.35
N LEU A 58 5.49 -2.02 -4.21
CA LEU A 58 4.29 -2.43 -4.94
C LEU A 58 3.18 -2.85 -3.98
N ALA A 59 3.52 -3.60 -2.93
CA ALA A 59 2.55 -4.02 -1.92
C ALA A 59 1.95 -2.83 -1.17
N VAL A 60 2.78 -1.83 -0.85
CA VAL A 60 2.31 -0.62 -0.17
C VAL A 60 1.41 0.20 -1.09
N ILE A 61 1.77 0.32 -2.37
CA ILE A 61 0.92 1.00 -3.35
C ILE A 61 -0.43 0.28 -3.46
N ALA A 62 -0.41 -1.05 -3.53
CA ALA A 62 -1.64 -1.85 -3.59
C ALA A 62 -2.49 -1.66 -2.33
N THR A 63 -1.86 -1.63 -1.17
CA THR A 63 -2.55 -1.42 0.11
C THR A 63 -3.15 -0.02 0.18
N ALA A 64 -2.40 0.99 -0.22
CA ALA A 64 -2.88 2.37 -0.23
C ALA A 64 -4.05 2.54 -1.19
N TYR A 65 -3.95 1.96 -2.39
CA TYR A 65 -5.03 2.02 -3.38
C TYR A 65 -6.28 1.29 -2.87
N HIS A 66 -6.09 0.08 -2.36
CA HIS A 66 -7.19 -0.74 -1.86
C HIS A 66 -7.93 -0.03 -0.72
N GLY A 67 -7.17 0.53 0.23
CA GLY A 67 -7.75 1.28 1.34
C GLY A 67 -8.41 2.57 0.89
N LEU A 68 -7.78 3.29 -0.05
CA LEU A 68 -8.34 4.52 -0.60
C LEU A 68 -9.70 4.29 -1.24
N VAL A 69 -9.77 3.34 -2.17
CA VAL A 69 -11.03 3.04 -2.87
C VAL A 69 -12.08 2.55 -1.88
N GLY A 70 -11.68 1.67 -0.96
CA GLY A 70 -12.60 1.18 0.07
C GLY A 70 -13.16 2.30 0.92
N ALA A 71 -12.30 3.20 1.41
CA ALA A 71 -12.73 4.31 2.26
C ALA A 71 -13.62 5.29 1.49
N LEU A 72 -13.27 5.61 0.24
CA LEU A 72 -14.06 6.52 -0.57
C LEU A 72 -15.48 5.99 -0.84
N HIS A 73 -15.64 4.68 -0.86
CA HIS A 73 -16.94 4.06 -1.05
C HIS A 73 -17.74 3.94 0.27
N VAL A 74 -17.04 3.87 1.41
CA VAL A 74 -17.67 3.74 2.72
C VAL A 74 -18.15 5.10 3.26
N TRP A 75 -17.35 6.17 3.09
CA TRP A 75 -17.67 7.46 3.68
C TRP A 75 -19.06 7.97 3.33
N PRO A 76 -19.53 7.91 2.05
CA PRO A 76 -20.85 8.41 1.72
C PRO A 76 -22.00 7.67 2.40
N ASP A 77 -21.77 6.41 2.80
CA ASP A 77 -22.81 5.62 3.46
C ASP A 77 -23.07 6.10 4.89
N TYR A 78 -22.06 6.66 5.54
CA TYR A 78 -22.13 7.05 6.95
C TYR A 78 -22.16 8.56 7.15
N VAL A 79 -21.63 9.34 6.22
CA VAL A 79 -21.49 10.79 6.35
C VAL A 79 -22.45 11.46 5.38
N LYS A 80 -23.39 12.25 5.92
CA LYS A 80 -24.41 12.93 5.11
C LYS A 80 -24.06 14.38 4.79
N SER A 81 -23.18 15.00 5.57
CA SER A 81 -22.74 16.38 5.32
C SER A 81 -21.74 16.40 4.16
N ARG A 82 -22.05 17.21 3.14
CA ARG A 82 -21.16 17.36 1.99
C ARG A 82 -19.80 17.96 2.38
N ALA A 83 -19.82 18.90 3.31
CA ALA A 83 -18.59 19.53 3.78
C ALA A 83 -17.67 18.53 4.47
N VAL A 84 -18.24 17.73 5.39
CA VAL A 84 -17.48 16.70 6.10
C VAL A 84 -16.99 15.63 5.13
N LEU A 85 -17.83 15.23 4.19
CA LEU A 85 -17.47 14.22 3.20
C LEU A 85 -16.30 14.69 2.33
N SER A 86 -16.31 15.97 1.90
CA SER A 86 -15.20 16.53 1.14
C SER A 86 -13.89 16.51 1.92
N VAL A 87 -13.94 16.85 3.22
CA VAL A 87 -12.76 16.81 4.08
C VAL A 87 -12.25 15.39 4.23
N LEU A 88 -13.15 14.43 4.45
CA LEU A 88 -12.74 13.02 4.59
C LEU A 88 -12.14 12.48 3.30
N ASN A 89 -12.72 12.81 2.15
CA ASN A 89 -12.20 12.39 0.86
C ASN A 89 -10.80 12.96 0.64
N ALA A 90 -10.62 14.26 0.89
CA ALA A 90 -9.31 14.90 0.75
C ALA A 90 -8.28 14.28 1.70
N TYR A 91 -8.67 14.05 2.95
CA TYR A 91 -7.80 13.40 3.93
C TYR A 91 -7.37 12.01 3.47
N THR A 92 -8.32 11.23 2.96
CA THR A 92 -8.04 9.86 2.51
C THR A 92 -7.03 9.86 1.36
N TRP A 93 -7.21 10.76 0.37
CA TRP A 93 -6.28 10.89 -0.74
C TRP A 93 -4.90 11.31 -0.27
N ILE A 94 -4.83 12.32 0.60
CA ILE A 94 -3.55 12.82 1.12
C ILE A 94 -2.84 11.72 1.90
N ALA A 95 -3.57 11.00 2.76
CA ALA A 95 -2.99 9.92 3.55
C ALA A 95 -2.44 8.80 2.66
N ALA A 96 -3.19 8.40 1.62
CA ALA A 96 -2.75 7.34 0.72
C ALA A 96 -1.47 7.73 -0.01
N VAL A 97 -1.42 8.94 -0.56
CA VAL A 97 -0.24 9.44 -1.27
C VAL A 97 0.94 9.57 -0.31
N ALA A 98 0.69 10.11 0.89
CA ALA A 98 1.74 10.32 1.90
C ALA A 98 2.38 9.00 2.31
N VAL A 99 1.57 7.95 2.51
CA VAL A 99 2.09 6.63 2.89
C VAL A 99 3.01 6.07 1.80
N VAL A 100 2.59 6.18 0.54
CA VAL A 100 3.40 5.67 -0.58
C VAL A 100 4.72 6.44 -0.69
N LEU A 101 4.65 7.77 -0.64
CA LEU A 101 5.86 8.60 -0.74
C LEU A 101 6.81 8.37 0.43
N TRP A 102 6.25 8.25 1.63
CA TRP A 102 7.05 7.99 2.84
C TRP A 102 7.75 6.64 2.75
N THR A 103 7.02 5.62 2.29
CA THR A 103 7.60 4.28 2.10
C THR A 103 8.73 4.30 1.08
N ALA A 104 8.52 4.96 -0.05
CA ALA A 104 9.55 5.08 -1.07
C ALA A 104 10.80 5.77 -0.52
N TYR A 105 10.61 6.83 0.26
CA TYR A 105 11.72 7.54 0.89
C TYR A 105 12.48 6.62 1.86
N ILE A 106 11.76 5.91 2.73
CA ILE A 106 12.39 5.00 3.68
C ILE A 106 13.20 3.91 2.96
N LEU A 107 12.60 3.30 1.94
CA LEU A 107 13.22 2.17 1.25
C LEU A 107 14.45 2.58 0.45
N PHE A 108 14.38 3.69 -0.26
CA PHE A 108 15.42 4.02 -1.25
C PHE A 108 16.38 5.10 -0.78
N ALA A 109 15.94 6.03 0.06
CA ALA A 109 16.83 7.09 0.54
C ALA A 109 17.49 6.71 1.87
N LEU A 110 16.69 6.39 2.90
CA LEU A 110 17.23 6.06 4.20
C LEU A 110 17.90 4.69 4.22
N GLY A 111 17.29 3.72 3.53
CA GLY A 111 17.86 2.38 3.43
C GLY A 111 19.25 2.39 2.81
N SER A 112 19.42 3.16 1.72
CA SER A 112 20.71 3.29 1.04
C SER A 112 21.73 3.98 1.92
N ALA A 113 21.35 5.02 2.65
CA ALA A 113 22.24 5.72 3.57
C ALA A 113 22.67 4.82 4.72
N ALA A 114 21.77 4.03 5.25
CA ALA A 114 22.06 3.11 6.36
C ALA A 114 23.00 1.98 5.94
N MET A 115 23.04 1.64 4.66
CA MET A 115 23.89 0.57 4.14
C MET A 115 25.32 1.00 3.85
N LYS A 116 25.56 2.31 3.86
CA LYS A 116 26.91 2.84 3.71
C LYS A 116 27.57 2.93 5.08
#